data_9130f82df257e0a63b0c88c83ce4210f
#
_entry.id   9130f82df257e0a63b0c88c83ce4210f
#
_cell.length_a   1.000
_cell.length_b   1.000
_cell.length_c   1.000
_cell.angle_alpha   90.00
_cell.angle_beta   90.00
_cell.angle_gamma   90.00
#
_symmetry.space_group_name_H-M   'P 1'
#
loop_
_entity.id
_entity.type
_entity.pdbx_description
1 polymer ?
#
loop_
_entity_poly.entity_id
_entity_poly.type
_entity_poly.pdbx_seq_one_letter_code
_entity_poly.pdbx_strand_id
1 'polypeptide(L)'
;MPAQPERSPSEGATALLDAYSNAVMSVVDRVGPAVVQVVDGRGAGSGVIITPDGYVLTNAHVVERGDSARVRLADGRAVPGRVVGRDPSSDLAVLRVDASGLPVAELGDSDALRVGQLVIAIGNPLGFQSTVTTGVVSALGRSLSGRDGRPIDGVIQTDAALNPGSSGGPLVDTRGRVVGINTAVIAGAQGICFAVPSNTASALVVALMRDGHVRRAHLGISAAPTPIGRALAARLGLAATDGIRVVEVVPGSAADRAGLRAGDILVFLDGNALPTLSSLQHVLGADRVARPLAAIVIRRGERLEVTIVPGESA
;
A
#
# COMPACT_ATOMS: atom_id res chain seq x y z
N MET A 1 32.93 -16.12 47.91
CA MET A 1 32.09 -14.95 47.60
C MET A 1 30.64 -15.39 47.73
N PRO A 2 29.79 -14.76 48.56
CA PRO A 2 28.40 -15.13 48.65
C PRO A 2 27.69 -14.68 47.38
N ALA A 3 26.87 -15.60 46.80
CA ALA A 3 25.98 -15.32 45.67
C ALA A 3 25.00 -14.20 46.05
N GLN A 4 24.92 -13.17 45.20
CA GLN A 4 23.87 -12.15 45.37
C GLN A 4 22.51 -12.80 45.08
N PRO A 5 21.45 -12.51 45.91
CA PRO A 5 20.12 -13.02 45.63
C PRO A 5 19.61 -12.39 44.33
N GLU A 6 19.14 -13.22 43.41
CA GLU A 6 18.40 -12.79 42.23
C GLU A 6 17.21 -11.94 42.69
N ARG A 7 17.16 -10.68 42.27
CA ARG A 7 16.02 -9.80 42.50
C ARG A 7 14.84 -10.34 41.69
N SER A 8 13.82 -10.85 42.32
CA SER A 8 12.55 -11.13 41.71
C SER A 8 12.04 -9.87 40.99
N PRO A 9 11.44 -10.00 39.79
CA PRO A 9 10.84 -8.86 39.12
C PRO A 9 9.84 -8.16 40.05
N SER A 10 9.84 -6.84 40.09
CA SER A 10 8.87 -6.11 40.90
C SER A 10 7.45 -6.43 40.38
N GLU A 11 6.45 -6.46 41.28
CA GLU A 11 5.03 -6.70 40.91
C GLU A 11 4.58 -5.80 39.75
N GLY A 12 5.05 -4.56 39.67
CA GLY A 12 4.81 -3.65 38.55
C GLY A 12 5.39 -4.12 37.22
N ALA A 13 6.57 -4.77 37.20
CA ALA A 13 7.16 -5.31 36.00
C ALA A 13 6.38 -6.53 35.47
N THR A 14 5.92 -7.41 36.40
CA THR A 14 5.06 -8.55 36.05
C THR A 14 3.72 -8.09 35.52
N ALA A 15 3.09 -7.08 36.12
CA ALA A 15 1.83 -6.52 35.63
C ALA A 15 1.94 -5.88 34.24
N LEU A 16 3.09 -5.25 33.91
CA LEU A 16 3.34 -4.68 32.56
C LEU A 16 3.55 -5.77 31.49
N LEU A 17 4.27 -6.84 31.83
CA LEU A 17 4.44 -8.00 30.93
C LEU A 17 3.10 -8.69 30.68
N ASP A 18 2.27 -8.85 31.69
CA ASP A 18 0.91 -9.41 31.56
C ASP A 18 0.02 -8.52 30.69
N ALA A 19 0.10 -7.19 30.84
CA ALA A 19 -0.67 -6.25 30.03
C ALA A 19 -0.31 -6.34 28.54
N TYR A 20 0.98 -6.45 28.21
CA TYR A 20 1.43 -6.64 26.84
C TYR A 20 0.94 -7.95 26.24
N SER A 21 1.16 -9.06 26.95
CA SER A 21 0.73 -10.40 26.50
C SER A 21 -0.79 -10.46 26.33
N ASN A 22 -1.55 -9.90 27.27
CA ASN A 22 -3.00 -9.85 27.23
C ASN A 22 -3.49 -9.01 26.03
N ALA A 23 -2.85 -7.89 25.73
CA ALA A 23 -3.20 -7.07 24.57
C ALA A 23 -2.98 -7.86 23.25
N VAL A 24 -1.84 -8.54 23.10
CA VAL A 24 -1.55 -9.33 21.89
C VAL A 24 -2.52 -10.51 21.79
N MET A 25 -2.73 -11.30 22.84
CA MET A 25 -3.65 -12.43 22.84
C MET A 25 -5.07 -12.01 22.49
N SER A 26 -5.58 -10.94 23.12
CA SER A 26 -6.92 -10.40 22.84
C SER A 26 -7.10 -9.97 21.39
N VAL A 27 -6.08 -9.40 20.77
CA VAL A 27 -6.10 -9.03 19.34
C VAL A 27 -6.14 -10.28 18.48
N VAL A 28 -5.31 -11.27 18.78
CA VAL A 28 -5.26 -12.55 18.04
C VAL A 28 -6.59 -13.29 18.10
N ASP A 29 -7.20 -13.37 19.28
CA ASP A 29 -8.50 -14.03 19.48
C ASP A 29 -9.61 -13.33 18.69
N ARG A 30 -9.57 -12.00 18.60
CA ARG A 30 -10.57 -11.18 17.89
C ARG A 30 -10.40 -11.21 16.39
N VAL A 31 -9.17 -11.01 15.90
CA VAL A 31 -8.88 -10.77 14.47
C VAL A 31 -8.45 -12.06 13.76
N GLY A 32 -7.79 -12.97 14.47
CA GLY A 32 -7.29 -14.23 13.92
C GLY A 32 -8.33 -15.03 13.13
N PRO A 33 -9.57 -15.18 13.61
CA PRO A 33 -10.62 -15.87 12.85
C PRO A 33 -10.95 -15.25 11.50
N ALA A 34 -10.71 -13.94 11.30
CA ALA A 34 -10.93 -13.25 10.03
C ALA A 34 -9.72 -13.34 9.09
N VAL A 35 -8.57 -13.88 9.53
CA VAL A 35 -7.37 -14.01 8.70
C VAL A 35 -7.38 -15.34 7.96
N VAL A 36 -7.20 -15.28 6.64
CA VAL A 36 -7.29 -16.43 5.76
C VAL A 36 -5.97 -16.65 5.01
N GLN A 37 -5.73 -17.89 4.58
CA GLN A 37 -4.72 -18.17 3.56
C GLN A 37 -5.31 -17.97 2.17
N VAL A 38 -4.54 -17.35 1.28
CA VAL A 38 -4.88 -17.20 -0.13
C VAL A 38 -3.82 -17.92 -0.97
N VAL A 39 -4.25 -18.88 -1.80
CA VAL A 39 -3.36 -19.67 -2.65
C VAL A 39 -3.73 -19.45 -4.13
N ASP A 40 -2.79 -18.92 -4.89
CA ASP A 40 -2.88 -18.72 -6.34
C ASP A 40 -1.82 -19.56 -7.06
N GLY A 41 -2.24 -20.70 -7.61
CA GLY A 41 -1.34 -21.64 -8.27
C GLY A 41 -0.26 -22.19 -7.31
N ARG A 42 1.00 -21.74 -7.50
CA ARG A 42 2.14 -22.16 -6.66
C ARG A 42 2.51 -21.13 -5.60
N GLY A 43 1.86 -19.97 -5.60
CA GLY A 43 2.07 -18.91 -4.61
C GLY A 43 1.06 -18.99 -3.47
N ALA A 44 1.46 -18.59 -2.29
CA ALA A 44 0.56 -18.44 -1.15
C ALA A 44 0.83 -17.11 -0.42
N GLY A 45 -0.24 -16.52 0.07
CA GLY A 45 -0.24 -15.34 0.92
C GLY A 45 -1.35 -15.42 1.94
N SER A 46 -1.61 -14.31 2.57
CA SER A 46 -2.69 -14.14 3.52
C SER A 46 -3.76 -13.19 2.97
N GLY A 47 -4.89 -13.14 3.62
CA GLY A 47 -5.95 -12.18 3.40
C GLY A 47 -6.71 -11.90 4.69
N VAL A 48 -7.54 -10.88 4.68
CA VAL A 48 -8.41 -10.54 5.79
C VAL A 48 -9.85 -10.37 5.31
N ILE A 49 -10.79 -11.03 5.98
CA ILE A 49 -12.23 -10.92 5.68
C ILE A 49 -12.71 -9.58 6.20
N ILE A 50 -13.28 -8.75 5.32
CA ILE A 50 -13.75 -7.39 5.61
C ILE A 50 -15.26 -7.24 5.61
N THR A 51 -15.99 -8.27 5.14
CA THR A 51 -17.46 -8.30 5.19
C THR A 51 -17.99 -9.69 5.52
N PRO A 52 -19.13 -9.81 6.22
CA PRO A 52 -19.67 -11.11 6.65
C PRO A 52 -20.18 -11.96 5.50
N ASP A 53 -20.38 -11.37 4.31
CA ASP A 53 -20.82 -12.01 3.09
C ASP A 53 -19.66 -12.49 2.21
N GLY A 54 -18.39 -12.35 2.66
CA GLY A 54 -17.24 -13.03 2.09
C GLY A 54 -16.32 -12.19 1.21
N TYR A 55 -16.27 -10.88 1.36
CA TYR A 55 -15.19 -10.11 0.75
C TYR A 55 -13.90 -10.22 1.57
N VAL A 56 -12.82 -10.53 0.88
CA VAL A 56 -11.47 -10.71 1.44
C VAL A 56 -10.53 -9.71 0.79
N LEU A 57 -9.84 -8.93 1.62
CA LEU A 57 -8.80 -8.01 1.19
C LEU A 57 -7.44 -8.73 1.26
N THR A 58 -6.63 -8.56 0.22
CA THR A 58 -5.27 -9.14 0.12
C THR A 58 -4.39 -8.24 -0.75
N ASN A 59 -3.16 -8.66 -1.04
CA ASN A 59 -2.32 -7.95 -2.01
C ASN A 59 -2.59 -8.40 -3.46
N ALA A 60 -2.38 -7.47 -4.40
CA ALA A 60 -2.52 -7.76 -5.83
C ALA A 60 -1.53 -8.84 -6.29
N HIS A 61 -0.29 -8.80 -5.79
CA HIS A 61 0.73 -9.78 -6.14
C HIS A 61 0.44 -11.20 -5.60
N VAL A 62 -0.41 -11.35 -4.59
CA VAL A 62 -0.83 -12.67 -4.05
C VAL A 62 -1.78 -13.37 -5.02
N VAL A 63 -2.53 -12.61 -5.83
CA VAL A 63 -3.55 -13.11 -6.78
C VAL A 63 -3.26 -12.67 -8.22
N GLU A 64 -1.98 -12.61 -8.59
CA GLU A 64 -1.53 -12.06 -9.87
C GLU A 64 -1.89 -12.91 -11.08
N ARG A 65 -2.04 -14.24 -10.90
CA ARG A 65 -2.01 -15.22 -12.00
C ARG A 65 -3.35 -15.62 -12.59
N GLY A 66 -4.47 -15.16 -12.02
CA GLY A 66 -5.76 -15.60 -12.52
C GLY A 66 -6.93 -14.88 -11.84
N ASP A 67 -8.14 -15.18 -12.26
CA ASP A 67 -9.35 -14.58 -11.71
C ASP A 67 -9.94 -15.40 -10.55
N SER A 68 -9.21 -16.41 -10.08
CA SER A 68 -9.62 -17.25 -8.96
C SER A 68 -8.42 -17.68 -8.12
N ALA A 69 -8.64 -17.79 -6.82
CA ALA A 69 -7.69 -18.33 -5.85
C ALA A 69 -8.40 -19.32 -4.93
N ARG A 70 -7.66 -20.17 -4.26
CA ARG A 70 -8.19 -21.00 -3.17
C ARG A 70 -8.01 -20.24 -1.85
N VAL A 71 -9.09 -20.05 -1.13
CA VAL A 71 -9.07 -19.38 0.18
C VAL A 71 -9.31 -20.44 1.27
N ARG A 72 -8.39 -20.54 2.22
CA ARG A 72 -8.55 -21.39 3.41
C ARG A 72 -8.92 -20.52 4.61
N LEU A 73 -10.09 -20.80 5.15
CA LEU A 73 -10.64 -20.13 6.32
C LEU A 73 -9.96 -20.63 7.61
N ALA A 74 -10.10 -19.86 8.70
CA ALA A 74 -9.52 -20.23 10.00
C ALA A 74 -10.08 -21.53 10.58
N ASP A 75 -11.31 -21.92 10.22
CA ASP A 75 -11.94 -23.18 10.60
C ASP A 75 -11.47 -24.39 9.77
N GLY A 76 -10.50 -24.19 8.85
CA GLY A 76 -9.91 -25.23 8.01
C GLY A 76 -10.64 -25.47 6.68
N ARG A 77 -11.83 -24.93 6.48
CA ARG A 77 -12.54 -25.03 5.19
C ARG A 77 -11.72 -24.36 4.08
N ALA A 78 -11.62 -25.03 2.94
CA ALA A 78 -11.03 -24.46 1.74
C ALA A 78 -12.14 -24.18 0.73
N VAL A 79 -12.32 -22.91 0.39
CA VAL A 79 -13.37 -22.44 -0.51
C VAL A 79 -12.76 -21.77 -1.74
N PRO A 80 -13.43 -21.80 -2.91
CA PRO A 80 -13.00 -21.01 -4.06
C PRO A 80 -13.21 -19.53 -3.77
N GLY A 81 -12.23 -18.71 -4.13
CA GLY A 81 -12.31 -17.26 -4.11
C GLY A 81 -12.19 -16.72 -5.53
N ARG A 82 -13.14 -15.90 -5.96
CA ARG A 82 -13.10 -15.18 -7.23
C ARG A 82 -12.44 -13.82 -7.00
N VAL A 83 -11.49 -13.44 -7.81
CA VAL A 83 -10.92 -12.07 -7.80
C VAL A 83 -11.98 -11.11 -8.32
N VAL A 84 -12.39 -10.18 -7.47
CA VAL A 84 -13.39 -9.14 -7.81
C VAL A 84 -12.71 -7.96 -8.45
N GLY A 85 -11.55 -7.59 -7.94
CA GLY A 85 -10.75 -6.51 -8.50
C GLY A 85 -9.35 -6.50 -7.93
N ARG A 86 -8.44 -5.88 -8.67
CA ARG A 86 -7.04 -5.71 -8.27
C ARG A 86 -6.50 -4.37 -8.71
N ASP A 87 -5.59 -3.84 -7.93
CA ASP A 87 -4.86 -2.62 -8.22
C ASP A 87 -3.36 -2.83 -7.96
N PRO A 88 -2.58 -3.14 -9.00
CA PRO A 88 -1.14 -3.33 -8.88
C PRO A 88 -0.41 -2.10 -8.33
N SER A 89 -0.90 -0.90 -8.60
CA SER A 89 -0.25 0.36 -8.17
C SER A 89 -0.31 0.59 -6.66
N SER A 90 -1.33 0.09 -5.97
CA SER A 90 -1.41 0.09 -4.49
C SER A 90 -1.05 -1.26 -3.88
N ASP A 91 -0.81 -2.27 -4.71
CA ASP A 91 -0.65 -3.67 -4.32
C ASP A 91 -1.84 -4.22 -3.50
N LEU A 92 -3.07 -3.84 -3.85
CA LEU A 92 -4.29 -4.32 -3.21
C LEU A 92 -5.16 -5.12 -4.18
N ALA A 93 -5.85 -6.14 -3.65
CA ALA A 93 -6.86 -6.90 -4.37
C ALA A 93 -8.01 -7.29 -3.43
N VAL A 94 -9.19 -7.48 -4.03
CA VAL A 94 -10.38 -7.95 -3.35
C VAL A 94 -10.81 -9.28 -3.97
N LEU A 95 -11.00 -10.28 -3.13
CA LEU A 95 -11.60 -11.56 -3.47
C LEU A 95 -13.02 -11.64 -2.93
N ARG A 96 -13.84 -12.46 -3.57
CA ARG A 96 -15.15 -12.87 -3.08
C ARG A 96 -15.16 -14.38 -2.87
N VAL A 97 -15.44 -14.84 -1.67
CA VAL A 97 -15.69 -16.25 -1.36
C VAL A 97 -17.18 -16.51 -1.24
N ASP A 98 -17.63 -17.68 -1.68
CA ASP A 98 -19.02 -18.08 -1.55
C ASP A 98 -19.27 -18.72 -0.17
N ALA A 99 -19.32 -17.87 0.85
CA ALA A 99 -19.58 -18.23 2.22
C ALA A 99 -20.22 -17.03 2.95
N SER A 100 -21.01 -17.30 3.97
CA SER A 100 -21.71 -16.29 4.76
C SER A 100 -21.51 -16.50 6.25
N GLY A 101 -21.84 -15.49 7.05
CA GLY A 101 -21.67 -15.54 8.49
C GLY A 101 -20.21 -15.63 8.92
N LEU A 102 -19.31 -15.11 8.09
CA LEU A 102 -17.87 -15.14 8.33
C LEU A 102 -17.47 -14.13 9.41
N PRO A 103 -16.43 -14.43 10.21
CA PRO A 103 -15.82 -13.45 11.08
C PRO A 103 -15.21 -12.32 10.26
N VAL A 104 -15.32 -11.09 10.75
CA VAL A 104 -14.90 -9.87 10.04
C VAL A 104 -13.89 -9.11 10.90
N ALA A 105 -12.84 -8.60 10.28
CA ALA A 105 -11.94 -7.64 10.89
C ALA A 105 -12.35 -6.21 10.52
N GLU A 106 -12.39 -5.34 11.52
CA GLU A 106 -12.72 -3.93 11.34
C GLU A 106 -11.51 -3.16 10.81
N LEU A 107 -11.72 -2.35 9.75
CA LEU A 107 -10.71 -1.42 9.28
C LEU A 107 -10.64 -0.20 10.21
N GLY A 108 -9.44 0.11 10.69
CA GLY A 108 -9.16 1.26 11.53
C GLY A 108 -8.72 2.47 10.72
N ASP A 109 -8.37 3.54 11.43
CA ASP A 109 -7.86 4.78 10.86
C ASP A 109 -6.33 4.79 10.90
N SER A 110 -5.70 4.61 9.73
CA SER A 110 -4.23 4.63 9.61
C SER A 110 -3.62 6.02 9.75
N ASP A 111 -4.40 7.10 9.55
CA ASP A 111 -3.89 8.47 9.70
C ASP A 111 -3.73 8.85 11.17
N ALA A 112 -4.43 8.14 12.07
CA ALA A 112 -4.27 8.30 13.52
C ALA A 112 -3.03 7.60 14.10
N LEU A 113 -2.27 6.85 13.29
CA LEU A 113 -1.06 6.15 13.74
C LEU A 113 0.05 7.11 14.13
N ARG A 114 0.85 6.68 15.10
CA ARG A 114 2.03 7.41 15.56
C ARG A 114 3.25 6.51 15.55
N VAL A 115 4.40 7.05 15.17
CA VAL A 115 5.68 6.36 15.28
C VAL A 115 5.92 5.93 16.73
N GLY A 116 6.36 4.68 16.92
CA GLY A 116 6.50 4.04 18.23
C GLY A 116 5.25 3.32 18.74
N GLN A 117 4.09 3.44 18.06
CA GLN A 117 2.87 2.73 18.44
C GLN A 117 3.02 1.23 18.16
N LEU A 118 2.62 0.40 19.15
CA LEU A 118 2.60 -1.06 19.00
C LEU A 118 1.64 -1.49 17.89
N VAL A 119 2.10 -2.39 17.05
CA VAL A 119 1.33 -3.04 15.99
C VAL A 119 1.59 -4.54 15.99
N ILE A 120 0.61 -5.30 15.53
CA ILE A 120 0.59 -6.75 15.50
C ILE A 120 0.33 -7.17 14.05
N ALA A 121 1.27 -7.88 13.45
CA ALA A 121 1.09 -8.45 12.12
C ALA A 121 0.56 -9.89 12.26
N ILE A 122 -0.52 -10.19 11.55
CA ILE A 122 -1.14 -11.51 11.54
C ILE A 122 -1.15 -12.03 10.11
N GLY A 123 -0.65 -13.26 9.93
CA GLY A 123 -0.68 -13.95 8.64
C GLY A 123 -1.11 -15.39 8.81
N ASN A 124 -1.49 -16.04 7.71
CA ASN A 124 -1.80 -17.47 7.68
C ASN A 124 -1.06 -18.17 6.52
N PRO A 125 0.29 -18.19 6.57
CA PRO A 125 1.10 -18.65 5.45
C PRO A 125 0.90 -20.13 5.10
N LEU A 126 0.58 -20.98 6.09
CA LEU A 126 0.47 -22.42 5.94
C LEU A 126 -0.98 -22.92 5.94
N GLY A 127 -1.95 -22.06 6.26
CA GLY A 127 -3.37 -22.41 6.26
C GLY A 127 -3.85 -23.24 7.45
N PHE A 128 -3.00 -23.46 8.46
CA PHE A 128 -3.33 -24.27 9.63
C PHE A 128 -3.51 -23.43 10.91
N GLN A 129 -2.64 -22.43 11.07
CA GLN A 129 -2.67 -21.52 12.23
C GLN A 129 -2.13 -20.15 11.83
N SER A 130 -2.66 -19.11 12.42
CA SER A 130 -2.17 -17.75 12.24
C SER A 130 -0.76 -17.62 12.81
N THR A 131 0.13 -17.04 12.03
CA THR A 131 1.45 -16.58 12.49
C THR A 131 1.30 -15.15 12.97
N VAL A 132 1.75 -14.89 14.18
CA VAL A 132 1.64 -13.58 14.84
C VAL A 132 3.03 -13.04 15.12
N THR A 133 3.28 -11.83 14.72
CA THR A 133 4.48 -11.07 15.11
C THR A 133 4.09 -9.69 15.59
N THR A 134 4.88 -9.13 16.50
CA THR A 134 4.67 -7.80 17.05
C THR A 134 5.83 -6.89 16.73
N GLY A 135 5.57 -5.62 16.65
CA GLY A 135 6.55 -4.57 16.44
C GLY A 135 5.93 -3.21 16.69
N VAL A 136 6.59 -2.18 16.24
CA VAL A 136 6.10 -0.81 16.33
C VAL A 136 5.99 -0.18 14.94
N VAL A 137 5.23 0.88 14.83
CA VAL A 137 5.28 1.78 13.68
C VAL A 137 6.66 2.45 13.68
N SER A 138 7.54 2.07 12.76
CA SER A 138 8.90 2.62 12.67
C SER A 138 8.94 3.94 11.91
N ALA A 139 8.12 4.09 10.87
CA ALA A 139 7.95 5.33 10.11
C ALA A 139 6.59 5.34 9.39
N LEU A 140 6.15 6.53 9.01
CA LEU A 140 4.94 6.79 8.23
C LEU A 140 5.27 7.60 6.97
N GLY A 141 4.41 7.52 5.95
CA GLY A 141 4.52 8.33 4.74
C GLY A 141 5.72 7.98 3.86
N ARG A 142 6.26 6.77 3.95
CA ARG A 142 7.33 6.28 3.06
C ARG A 142 6.76 5.88 1.70
N SER A 143 7.61 5.91 0.67
CA SER A 143 7.31 5.35 -0.64
C SER A 143 8.10 4.08 -0.84
N LEU A 144 7.43 3.03 -1.31
CA LEU A 144 8.02 1.74 -1.63
C LEU A 144 7.94 1.54 -3.14
N SER A 145 9.01 1.08 -3.78
CA SER A 145 8.97 0.72 -5.21
C SER A 145 8.07 -0.50 -5.41
N GLY A 146 6.96 -0.31 -6.10
CA GLY A 146 6.07 -1.40 -6.50
C GLY A 146 6.69 -2.31 -7.56
N ARG A 147 6.08 -3.46 -7.80
CA ARG A 147 6.56 -4.45 -8.78
C ARG A 147 6.41 -3.99 -10.23
N ASP A 148 5.46 -3.11 -10.50
CA ASP A 148 5.24 -2.46 -11.79
C ASP A 148 6.14 -1.24 -12.04
N GLY A 149 7.09 -0.98 -11.12
CA GLY A 149 7.99 0.17 -11.16
C GLY A 149 7.35 1.48 -10.68
N ARG A 150 6.07 1.47 -10.29
CA ARG A 150 5.40 2.63 -9.70
C ARG A 150 5.61 2.63 -8.18
N PRO A 151 5.79 3.79 -7.55
CA PRO A 151 5.86 3.85 -6.09
C PRO A 151 4.48 3.58 -5.46
N ILE A 152 4.48 2.76 -4.41
CA ILE A 152 3.36 2.64 -3.46
C ILE A 152 3.62 3.66 -2.38
N ASP A 153 2.82 4.71 -2.35
CA ASP A 153 3.03 5.86 -1.46
C ASP A 153 2.33 5.70 -0.12
N GLY A 154 2.83 6.45 0.88
CA GLY A 154 2.21 6.53 2.18
C GLY A 154 2.34 5.28 3.04
N VAL A 155 3.15 4.28 2.65
CA VAL A 155 3.25 3.01 3.36
C VAL A 155 3.66 3.19 4.82
N ILE A 156 3.14 2.30 5.66
CA ILE A 156 3.53 2.15 7.07
C ILE A 156 4.77 1.27 7.11
N GLN A 157 5.85 1.77 7.70
CA GLN A 157 7.03 0.98 8.00
C GLN A 157 6.91 0.42 9.41
N THR A 158 7.23 -0.86 9.60
CA THR A 158 7.24 -1.55 10.90
C THR A 158 8.42 -2.50 11.00
N ASP A 159 8.86 -2.80 12.22
CA ASP A 159 9.82 -3.84 12.54
C ASP A 159 9.15 -5.17 12.94
N ALA A 160 7.81 -5.23 12.94
CA ALA A 160 7.09 -6.50 13.05
C ALA A 160 7.56 -7.46 11.94
N ALA A 161 8.05 -8.63 12.31
CA ALA A 161 8.67 -9.57 11.36
C ALA A 161 7.62 -10.09 10.37
N LEU A 162 7.78 -9.77 9.09
CA LEU A 162 6.98 -10.32 8.01
C LEU A 162 7.77 -11.41 7.28
N ASN A 163 7.21 -12.61 7.24
CA ASN A 163 7.77 -13.76 6.55
C ASN A 163 7.01 -14.03 5.24
N PRO A 164 7.57 -14.81 4.31
CA PRO A 164 6.85 -15.27 3.13
C PRO A 164 5.51 -15.89 3.50
N GLY A 165 4.43 -15.43 2.86
CA GLY A 165 3.06 -15.79 3.17
C GLY A 165 2.32 -14.86 4.14
N SER A 166 3.00 -13.92 4.80
CA SER A 166 2.33 -12.88 5.59
C SER A 166 1.74 -11.75 4.73
N SER A 167 2.18 -11.61 3.46
CA SER A 167 1.65 -10.64 2.51
C SER A 167 0.14 -10.82 2.32
N GLY A 168 -0.61 -9.72 2.36
CA GLY A 168 -2.06 -9.68 2.29
C GLY A 168 -2.76 -9.85 3.64
N GLY A 169 -2.05 -10.28 4.69
CA GLY A 169 -2.58 -10.32 6.06
C GLY A 169 -2.64 -8.93 6.69
N PRO A 170 -3.42 -8.75 7.77
CA PRO A 170 -3.57 -7.47 8.42
C PRO A 170 -2.39 -7.10 9.32
N LEU A 171 -2.07 -5.81 9.36
CA LEU A 171 -1.37 -5.13 10.43
C LEU A 171 -2.42 -4.48 11.33
N VAL A 172 -2.42 -4.79 12.63
CA VAL A 172 -3.51 -4.41 13.57
C VAL A 172 -2.98 -3.57 14.71
N ASP A 173 -3.80 -2.64 15.20
CA ASP A 173 -3.54 -1.90 16.43
C ASP A 173 -3.91 -2.76 17.68
N THR A 174 -3.56 -2.28 18.88
CA THR A 174 -3.87 -2.95 20.16
C THR A 174 -5.37 -3.03 20.47
N ARG A 175 -6.23 -2.37 19.69
CA ARG A 175 -7.69 -2.45 19.80
C ARG A 175 -8.29 -3.48 18.84
N GLY A 176 -7.46 -4.19 18.07
CA GLY A 176 -7.88 -5.18 17.06
C GLY A 176 -8.45 -4.56 15.79
N ARG A 177 -8.09 -3.32 15.45
CA ARG A 177 -8.48 -2.70 14.18
C ARG A 177 -7.35 -2.81 13.18
N VAL A 178 -7.67 -3.16 11.95
CA VAL A 178 -6.72 -3.27 10.85
C VAL A 178 -6.28 -1.87 10.44
N VAL A 179 -5.01 -1.54 10.67
CA VAL A 179 -4.41 -0.25 10.32
C VAL A 179 -3.58 -0.33 9.05
N GLY A 180 -3.32 -1.54 8.55
CA GLY A 180 -2.63 -1.75 7.26
C GLY A 180 -2.76 -3.17 6.75
N ILE A 181 -2.36 -3.37 5.49
CA ILE A 181 -2.24 -4.68 4.83
C ILE A 181 -0.77 -4.93 4.57
N ASN A 182 -0.22 -5.98 5.19
CA ASN A 182 1.19 -6.37 5.06
C ASN A 182 1.54 -6.65 3.60
N THR A 183 2.59 -6.04 3.06
CA THR A 183 2.89 -6.18 1.63
C THR A 183 4.30 -6.66 1.34
N ALA A 184 5.32 -6.03 1.85
CA ALA A 184 6.69 -6.31 1.43
C ALA A 184 7.70 -6.23 2.58
N VAL A 185 8.82 -6.91 2.36
CA VAL A 185 10.08 -6.76 3.10
C VAL A 185 11.17 -6.35 2.14
N ILE A 186 12.10 -5.52 2.57
CA ILE A 186 13.31 -5.25 1.78
C ILE A 186 14.21 -6.48 1.91
N ALA A 187 14.47 -7.15 0.80
CA ALA A 187 15.34 -8.31 0.76
C ALA A 187 16.75 -7.94 1.30
N GLY A 188 17.22 -8.70 2.30
CA GLY A 188 18.50 -8.46 2.94
C GLY A 188 18.50 -7.42 4.06
N ALA A 189 17.39 -6.72 4.33
CA ALA A 189 17.24 -5.82 5.46
C ALA A 189 16.38 -6.48 6.55
N GLN A 190 16.90 -6.60 7.76
CA GLN A 190 16.14 -7.09 8.91
C GLN A 190 15.37 -5.94 9.56
N GLY A 191 14.12 -6.19 9.99
CA GLY A 191 13.31 -5.20 10.71
C GLY A 191 12.81 -4.04 9.84
N ILE A 192 12.83 -4.18 8.50
CA ILE A 192 12.25 -3.18 7.59
C ILE A 192 11.15 -3.85 6.78
N CYS A 193 9.95 -3.77 7.31
CA CYS A 193 8.73 -4.31 6.74
C CYS A 193 7.74 -3.18 6.42
N PHE A 194 6.84 -3.42 5.47
CA PHE A 194 5.89 -2.41 5.02
C PHE A 194 4.47 -2.95 4.96
N ALA A 195 3.52 -2.06 5.21
CA ALA A 195 2.09 -2.32 5.03
C ALA A 195 1.42 -1.16 4.29
N VAL A 196 0.47 -1.48 3.42
CA VAL A 196 -0.40 -0.51 2.75
C VAL A 196 -1.41 0.00 3.79
N PRO A 197 -1.57 1.33 3.98
CA PRO A 197 -2.45 1.89 4.99
C PRO A 197 -3.92 1.47 4.82
N SER A 198 -4.64 1.29 5.93
CA SER A 198 -6.07 0.94 5.90
C SER A 198 -6.93 2.02 5.26
N ASN A 199 -6.58 3.32 5.39
CA ASN A 199 -7.32 4.41 4.74
C ASN A 199 -7.17 4.32 3.22
N THR A 200 -5.99 3.97 2.70
CA THR A 200 -5.80 3.65 1.27
C THR A 200 -6.66 2.47 0.86
N ALA A 201 -6.66 1.37 1.64
CA ALA A 201 -7.47 0.21 1.35
C ALA A 201 -8.96 0.55 1.34
N SER A 202 -9.47 1.28 2.33
CA SER A 202 -10.88 1.71 2.43
C SER A 202 -11.32 2.55 1.24
N ALA A 203 -10.46 3.47 0.77
CA ALA A 203 -10.74 4.31 -0.38
C ALA A 203 -10.84 3.51 -1.69
N LEU A 204 -10.05 2.43 -1.83
CA LEU A 204 -9.97 1.65 -3.06
C LEU A 204 -10.93 0.45 -3.12
N VAL A 205 -11.26 -0.15 -1.97
CA VAL A 205 -12.11 -1.35 -1.87
C VAL A 205 -13.43 -1.16 -2.62
N VAL A 206 -14.10 -0.01 -2.47
CA VAL A 206 -15.39 0.26 -3.15
C VAL A 206 -15.24 0.25 -4.66
N ALA A 207 -14.18 0.87 -5.21
CA ALA A 207 -13.91 0.86 -6.64
C ALA A 207 -13.57 -0.56 -7.14
N LEU A 208 -12.75 -1.30 -6.39
CA LEU A 208 -12.40 -2.68 -6.73
C LEU A 208 -13.61 -3.61 -6.71
N MET A 209 -14.53 -3.43 -5.75
CA MET A 209 -15.77 -4.23 -5.68
C MET A 209 -16.74 -3.91 -6.79
N ARG A 210 -16.87 -2.64 -7.18
CA ARG A 210 -17.83 -2.18 -8.17
C ARG A 210 -17.34 -2.34 -9.60
N ASP A 211 -16.12 -1.91 -9.87
CA ASP A 211 -15.59 -1.72 -11.22
C ASP A 211 -14.50 -2.76 -11.56
N GLY A 212 -14.00 -3.51 -10.57
CA GLY A 212 -12.91 -4.50 -10.74
C GLY A 212 -11.51 -3.88 -10.81
N HIS A 213 -11.40 -2.58 -10.94
CA HIS A 213 -10.14 -1.84 -11.04
C HIS A 213 -10.28 -0.42 -10.47
N VAL A 214 -9.14 0.20 -10.23
CA VAL A 214 -9.09 1.60 -9.80
C VAL A 214 -8.81 2.49 -11.00
N ARG A 215 -9.76 3.36 -11.32
CA ARG A 215 -9.59 4.34 -12.40
C ARG A 215 -8.54 5.37 -12.00
N ARG A 216 -7.60 5.62 -12.89
CA ARG A 216 -6.59 6.69 -12.74
C ARG A 216 -6.39 7.42 -14.05
N ALA A 217 -6.10 8.70 -13.94
CA ALA A 217 -5.67 9.47 -15.08
C ALA A 217 -4.25 9.04 -15.50
N HIS A 218 -4.02 8.97 -16.80
CA HIS A 218 -2.75 8.53 -17.36
C HIS A 218 -2.27 9.49 -18.45
N LEU A 219 -0.98 9.87 -18.40
CA LEU A 219 -0.37 10.75 -19.40
C LEU A 219 0.24 9.98 -20.56
N GLY A 220 0.72 8.76 -20.32
CA GLY A 220 1.46 7.96 -21.31
C GLY A 220 2.91 8.41 -21.45
N ILE A 221 3.59 8.57 -20.32
CA ILE A 221 5.02 8.89 -20.25
C ILE A 221 5.77 7.89 -19.38
N SER A 222 7.02 7.62 -19.75
CA SER A 222 8.04 7.13 -18.83
C SER A 222 8.84 8.32 -18.33
N ALA A 223 9.08 8.42 -17.01
CA ALA A 223 9.63 9.63 -16.44
C ALA A 223 10.50 9.34 -15.20
N ALA A 224 11.40 10.28 -14.87
CA ALA A 224 12.29 10.19 -13.73
C ALA A 224 12.41 11.55 -13.02
N PRO A 225 12.56 11.58 -11.68
CA PRO A 225 12.85 12.81 -10.96
C PRO A 225 14.14 13.46 -11.46
N THR A 226 14.16 14.79 -11.51
CA THR A 226 15.34 15.53 -11.94
C THR A 226 15.43 16.88 -11.24
N PRO A 227 16.61 17.29 -10.74
CA PRO A 227 16.80 18.65 -10.25
C PRO A 227 16.80 19.65 -11.42
N ILE A 228 16.15 20.79 -11.21
CA ILE A 228 16.11 21.90 -12.16
C ILE A 228 17.29 22.84 -11.89
N GLY A 229 17.69 22.96 -10.64
CA GLY A 229 18.70 23.90 -10.15
C GLY A 229 18.16 25.33 -9.95
N ARG A 230 18.64 25.97 -8.89
CA ARG A 230 18.14 27.27 -8.44
C ARG A 230 18.28 28.39 -9.49
N ALA A 231 19.40 28.42 -10.22
CA ALA A 231 19.65 29.43 -11.23
C ALA A 231 18.64 29.37 -12.39
N LEU A 232 18.34 28.17 -12.88
CA LEU A 232 17.36 27.99 -13.94
C LEU A 232 15.94 28.27 -13.43
N ALA A 233 15.58 27.78 -12.24
CA ALA A 233 14.29 28.04 -11.62
C ALA A 233 14.04 29.54 -11.46
N ALA A 234 15.00 30.29 -10.90
CA ALA A 234 14.90 31.75 -10.74
C ALA A 234 14.75 32.47 -12.10
N ARG A 235 15.53 32.09 -13.11
CA ARG A 235 15.43 32.67 -14.46
C ARG A 235 14.05 32.47 -15.09
N LEU A 236 13.42 31.31 -14.81
CA LEU A 236 12.10 30.95 -15.38
C LEU A 236 10.93 31.38 -14.49
N GLY A 237 11.19 32.07 -13.37
CA GLY A 237 10.15 32.47 -12.40
C GLY A 237 9.42 31.27 -11.77
N LEU A 238 10.13 30.16 -11.52
CA LEU A 238 9.59 28.95 -10.92
C LEU A 238 9.92 28.89 -9.44
N ALA A 239 8.93 28.57 -8.61
CA ALA A 239 9.14 28.31 -7.19
C ALA A 239 9.76 26.91 -6.93
N ALA A 240 9.61 25.98 -7.87
CA ALA A 240 10.11 24.61 -7.75
C ALA A 240 11.57 24.50 -8.26
N THR A 241 12.39 23.78 -7.51
CA THR A 241 13.79 23.47 -7.86
C THR A 241 13.98 22.06 -8.39
N ASP A 242 12.91 21.28 -8.40
CA ASP A 242 12.86 19.89 -8.83
C ASP A 242 11.69 19.69 -9.78
N GLY A 243 11.77 18.68 -10.62
CA GLY A 243 10.73 18.32 -11.58
C GLY A 243 10.86 16.88 -12.04
N ILE A 244 10.03 16.49 -12.97
CA ILE A 244 9.98 15.14 -13.55
C ILE A 244 10.41 15.22 -15.01
N ARG A 245 11.54 14.61 -15.33
CA ARG A 245 12.02 14.52 -16.72
C ARG A 245 11.25 13.42 -17.45
N VAL A 246 10.65 13.76 -18.56
CA VAL A 246 10.07 12.83 -19.52
C VAL A 246 11.20 12.06 -20.20
N VAL A 247 11.26 10.75 -20.00
CA VAL A 247 12.23 9.85 -20.62
C VAL A 247 11.71 9.38 -21.98
N GLU A 248 10.41 9.00 -22.00
CA GLU A 248 9.75 8.49 -23.20
C GLU A 248 8.29 8.96 -23.23
N VAL A 249 7.73 9.16 -24.40
CA VAL A 249 6.32 9.46 -24.63
C VAL A 249 5.73 8.34 -25.47
N VAL A 250 4.67 7.72 -24.98
CA VAL A 250 3.94 6.68 -25.71
C VAL A 250 3.19 7.29 -26.89
N PRO A 251 3.39 6.83 -28.13
CA PRO A 251 2.68 7.35 -29.30
C PRO A 251 1.16 7.27 -29.13
N GLY A 252 0.42 8.31 -29.51
CA GLY A 252 -1.01 8.43 -29.38
C GLY A 252 -1.53 8.65 -27.94
N SER A 253 -0.64 8.79 -26.95
CA SER A 253 -1.00 9.07 -25.57
C SER A 253 -1.47 10.51 -25.37
N ALA A 254 -1.97 10.81 -24.15
CA ALA A 254 -2.33 12.16 -23.75
C ALA A 254 -1.14 13.14 -23.83
N ALA A 255 0.04 12.69 -23.43
CA ALA A 255 1.27 13.46 -23.50
C ALA A 255 1.69 13.73 -24.95
N ASP A 256 1.59 12.73 -25.83
CA ASP A 256 1.90 12.88 -27.26
C ASP A 256 0.95 13.89 -27.92
N ARG A 257 -0.34 13.76 -27.69
CA ARG A 257 -1.34 14.72 -28.20
C ARG A 257 -1.14 16.14 -27.67
N ALA A 258 -0.64 16.29 -26.45
CA ALA A 258 -0.28 17.58 -25.86
C ALA A 258 1.08 18.13 -26.37
N GLY A 259 1.80 17.37 -27.19
CA GLY A 259 3.08 17.75 -27.75
C GLY A 259 4.26 17.66 -26.78
N LEU A 260 4.14 16.87 -25.70
CA LEU A 260 5.28 16.54 -24.83
C LEU A 260 6.32 15.72 -25.59
N ARG A 261 7.58 15.86 -25.22
CA ARG A 261 8.71 15.19 -25.86
C ARG A 261 9.66 14.61 -24.83
N ALA A 262 10.40 13.58 -25.21
CA ALA A 262 11.53 13.12 -24.42
C ALA A 262 12.52 14.26 -24.15
N GLY A 263 12.98 14.39 -22.92
CA GLY A 263 13.85 15.47 -22.45
C GLY A 263 13.11 16.67 -21.86
N ASP A 264 11.79 16.79 -21.99
CA ASP A 264 11.00 17.79 -21.28
C ASP A 264 11.05 17.54 -19.76
N ILE A 265 11.00 18.63 -18.98
CA ILE A 265 10.87 18.54 -17.52
C ILE A 265 9.50 19.09 -17.12
N LEU A 266 8.63 18.24 -16.67
CA LEU A 266 7.33 18.59 -16.12
C LEU A 266 7.51 19.12 -14.69
N VAL A 267 7.12 20.36 -14.42
CA VAL A 267 7.37 21.05 -13.16
C VAL A 267 6.09 21.26 -12.36
N PHE A 268 5.00 21.59 -13.05
CA PHE A 268 3.67 21.76 -12.46
C PHE A 268 2.63 21.06 -13.33
N LEU A 269 1.59 20.53 -12.67
CA LEU A 269 0.40 19.99 -13.30
C LEU A 269 -0.82 20.42 -12.49
N ASP A 270 -1.76 21.10 -13.12
CA ASP A 270 -2.99 21.62 -12.49
C ASP A 270 -2.70 22.41 -11.20
N GLY A 271 -1.70 23.30 -11.24
CA GLY A 271 -1.29 24.13 -10.12
C GLY A 271 -0.42 23.44 -9.05
N ASN A 272 -0.25 22.12 -9.13
CA ASN A 272 0.54 21.34 -8.17
C ASN A 272 1.99 21.19 -8.65
N ALA A 273 2.95 21.44 -7.75
CA ALA A 273 4.35 21.19 -8.03
C ALA A 273 4.63 19.67 -8.08
N LEU A 274 5.54 19.28 -8.97
CA LEU A 274 5.86 17.88 -9.23
C LEU A 274 7.33 17.55 -8.90
N PRO A 275 7.74 17.60 -7.62
CA PRO A 275 9.12 17.28 -7.24
C PRO A 275 9.44 15.78 -7.37
N THR A 276 8.43 14.89 -7.35
CA THR A 276 8.59 13.44 -7.35
C THR A 276 7.58 12.75 -8.26
N LEU A 277 7.81 11.48 -8.61
CA LEU A 277 6.82 10.67 -9.32
C LEU A 277 5.54 10.49 -8.49
N SER A 278 5.64 10.39 -7.17
CA SER A 278 4.51 10.32 -6.26
C SER A 278 3.61 11.55 -6.35
N SER A 279 4.21 12.76 -6.43
CA SER A 279 3.42 14.00 -6.61
C SER A 279 2.66 14.00 -7.93
N LEU A 280 3.24 13.47 -9.02
CA LEU A 280 2.54 13.31 -10.29
C LEU A 280 1.37 12.32 -10.17
N GLN A 281 1.59 11.17 -9.53
CA GLN A 281 0.54 10.16 -9.33
C GLN A 281 -0.61 10.70 -8.47
N HIS A 282 -0.30 11.49 -7.47
CA HIS A 282 -1.31 12.10 -6.59
C HIS A 282 -2.22 13.07 -7.36
N VAL A 283 -1.68 13.82 -8.31
CA VAL A 283 -2.47 14.71 -9.18
C VAL A 283 -3.32 13.91 -10.17
N LEU A 284 -2.89 12.73 -10.59
CA LEU A 284 -3.53 11.91 -11.62
C LEU A 284 -4.62 10.98 -11.04
N GLY A 285 -5.48 11.49 -10.16
CA GLY A 285 -6.63 10.77 -9.63
C GLY A 285 -7.71 10.46 -10.70
N ALA A 286 -8.69 9.64 -10.33
CA ALA A 286 -9.81 9.26 -11.21
C ALA A 286 -10.63 10.45 -11.70
N ASP A 287 -10.74 11.51 -10.88
CA ASP A 287 -11.45 12.75 -11.19
C ASP A 287 -10.77 13.60 -12.28
N ARG A 288 -9.55 13.25 -12.66
CA ARG A 288 -8.74 13.93 -13.69
C ARG A 288 -8.81 13.24 -15.06
N VAL A 289 -9.42 12.08 -15.16
CA VAL A 289 -9.62 11.39 -16.44
C VAL A 289 -10.46 12.27 -17.37
N ALA A 290 -9.98 12.46 -18.60
CA ALA A 290 -10.59 13.27 -19.66
C ALA A 290 -10.80 14.77 -19.30
N ARG A 291 -10.17 15.28 -18.23
CA ARG A 291 -10.20 16.72 -17.88
C ARG A 291 -8.93 17.42 -18.38
N PRO A 292 -9.03 18.59 -19.00
CA PRO A 292 -7.87 19.39 -19.35
C PRO A 292 -7.10 19.82 -18.11
N LEU A 293 -5.81 19.54 -18.04
CA LEU A 293 -4.91 19.93 -16.97
C LEU A 293 -3.85 20.89 -17.54
N ALA A 294 -3.70 22.07 -16.92
CA ALA A 294 -2.64 23.00 -17.27
C ALA A 294 -1.29 22.46 -16.74
N ALA A 295 -0.29 22.42 -17.57
CA ALA A 295 1.05 21.95 -17.22
C ALA A 295 2.10 23.01 -17.53
N ILE A 296 3.09 23.15 -16.65
CA ILE A 296 4.31 23.93 -16.87
C ILE A 296 5.44 22.95 -17.14
N VAL A 297 6.07 23.13 -18.28
CA VAL A 297 7.13 22.27 -18.80
C VAL A 297 8.36 23.12 -19.09
N ILE A 298 9.55 22.58 -18.81
CA ILE A 298 10.82 23.16 -19.28
C ILE A 298 11.30 22.36 -20.49
N ARG A 299 11.47 23.02 -21.62
CA ARG A 299 12.04 22.45 -22.84
C ARG A 299 13.22 23.26 -23.30
N ARG A 300 14.41 22.67 -23.41
CA ARG A 300 15.65 23.33 -23.83
C ARG A 300 15.97 24.62 -23.03
N GLY A 301 15.60 24.64 -21.74
CA GLY A 301 15.83 25.77 -20.86
C GLY A 301 14.79 26.89 -20.96
N GLU A 302 13.70 26.70 -21.70
CA GLU A 302 12.58 27.63 -21.79
C GLU A 302 11.34 27.07 -21.09
N ARG A 303 10.55 27.97 -20.48
CA ARG A 303 9.26 27.64 -19.86
C ARG A 303 8.18 27.60 -20.95
N LEU A 304 7.45 26.50 -20.99
CA LEU A 304 6.30 26.29 -21.86
C LEU A 304 5.06 25.97 -21.01
N GLU A 305 3.91 26.46 -21.44
CA GLU A 305 2.62 26.06 -20.90
C GLU A 305 1.90 25.18 -21.91
N VAL A 306 1.48 24.02 -21.48
CA VAL A 306 0.77 23.06 -22.32
C VAL A 306 -0.48 22.57 -21.60
N THR A 307 -1.52 22.25 -22.36
CA THR A 307 -2.72 21.62 -21.79
C THR A 307 -2.69 20.14 -22.12
N ILE A 308 -2.79 19.31 -21.10
CA ILE A 308 -2.81 17.85 -21.23
C ILE A 308 -4.21 17.36 -20.84
N VAL A 309 -4.82 16.51 -21.67
CA VAL A 309 -6.08 15.83 -21.35
C VAL A 309 -5.75 14.37 -21.09
N PRO A 310 -5.62 13.96 -19.81
CA PRO A 310 -5.24 12.60 -19.46
C PRO A 310 -6.27 11.58 -19.97
N GLY A 311 -5.76 10.45 -20.44
CA GLY A 311 -6.58 9.27 -20.67
C GLY A 311 -6.83 8.49 -19.39
N GLU A 312 -7.61 7.41 -19.47
CA GLU A 312 -7.77 6.44 -18.39
C GLU A 312 -6.65 5.40 -18.47
N SER A 313 -6.06 5.05 -17.33
CA SER A 313 -5.16 3.88 -17.25
C SER A 313 -6.01 2.62 -17.38
N ALA A 314 -5.61 1.76 -18.33
CA ALA A 314 -6.19 0.43 -18.49
C ALA A 314 -5.77 -0.51 -17.35
#